data_b200b28b4a5de216580f5cab83cc6a31
#
_entry.id   b200b28b4a5de216580f5cab83cc6a31
#
_cell.length_a   1.000
_cell.length_b   1.000
_cell.length_c   1.000
_cell.angle_alpha   90.00
_cell.angle_beta   90.00
_cell.angle_gamma   90.00
#
_symmetry.space_group_name_H-M   'P 1'
#
loop_
_entity.id
_entity.type
_entity.pdbx_description
1 polymer ?
#
loop_
_entity_poly.entity_id
_entity_poly.type
_entity_poly.pdbx_seq_one_letter_code
_entity_poly.pdbx_strand_id
1 'polypeptide(L)'
;MKKKALLSPLAGPVAVILSWLLVAAWAPPVSAGEPTEQVRQTADEVVKILRNKELKRPEKKEERRRKLRGVVDRQFDFEEMAKRSLGIYWNKRTPQERKEFVALFSDLLQNTYIRKIERYESGDEKVNYLSEKVEGQYAVVKTEIITSKGSPIPVDYKIFKDKNKWEVYDIIIEGVSLVNNYRSQFRQIITSVSYEELVKRLKDKSKNE
;
A
#
# COMPACT_ATOMS: atom_id res chain seq x y z
N MET A 1 -73.55 -33.68 54.86
CA MET A 1 -73.59 -34.52 53.65
C MET A 1 -72.39 -34.15 52.77
N LYS A 2 -71.41 -35.02 52.69
CA LYS A 2 -70.94 -35.68 51.50
C LYS A 2 -70.52 -34.69 50.36
N LYS A 3 -69.33 -34.63 49.81
CA LYS A 3 -68.32 -35.64 49.47
C LYS A 3 -67.05 -34.85 49.04
N LYS A 4 -65.88 -35.27 49.47
CA LYS A 4 -64.82 -35.99 48.70
C LYS A 4 -64.23 -35.20 47.55
N ALA A 5 -63.00 -34.80 47.75
CA ALA A 5 -61.77 -35.44 47.34
C ALA A 5 -61.44 -35.22 45.88
N LEU A 6 -60.26 -34.82 45.50
CA LEU A 6 -59.09 -35.61 45.29
C LEU A 6 -57.91 -34.68 44.82
N LEU A 7 -56.82 -34.72 45.49
CA LEU A 7 -55.53 -35.06 44.95
C LEU A 7 -54.96 -34.31 43.74
N SER A 8 -53.93 -33.63 44.14
CA SER A 8 -52.73 -33.25 43.36
C SER A 8 -52.26 -34.24 42.31
N PRO A 9 -51.34 -33.89 41.40
CA PRO A 9 -49.96 -33.75 41.85
C PRO A 9 -49.18 -32.60 41.17
N LEU A 10 -48.24 -32.12 41.96
CA LEU A 10 -46.88 -31.70 41.63
C LEU A 10 -46.43 -31.95 40.16
N ALA A 11 -46.13 -30.86 39.50
CA ALA A 11 -45.16 -30.86 38.39
C ALA A 11 -44.14 -29.73 38.63
N GLY A 12 -42.95 -30.12 38.97
CA GLY A 12 -41.86 -29.24 39.27
C GLY A 12 -41.40 -28.43 38.08
N PRO A 13 -40.63 -27.37 38.30
CA PRO A 13 -40.12 -26.56 37.24
C PRO A 13 -39.06 -27.31 36.44
N VAL A 14 -39.34 -27.58 35.16
CA VAL A 14 -38.32 -28.01 34.21
C VAL A 14 -37.35 -26.86 34.00
N ALA A 15 -36.19 -26.97 34.60
CA ALA A 15 -35.07 -26.08 34.34
C ALA A 15 -34.60 -26.34 32.93
N VAL A 16 -35.04 -25.47 32.04
CA VAL A 16 -34.47 -25.39 30.68
C VAL A 16 -33.10 -24.73 30.84
N ILE A 17 -32.09 -25.53 30.93
CA ILE A 17 -30.69 -25.15 30.83
C ILE A 17 -30.48 -24.77 29.35
N LEU A 18 -30.60 -23.47 29.05
CA LEU A 18 -30.22 -22.90 27.77
C LEU A 18 -28.67 -22.93 27.71
N SER A 19 -28.14 -24.03 27.18
CA SER A 19 -26.72 -24.14 26.83
C SER A 19 -26.44 -23.17 25.69
N TRP A 20 -25.95 -21.99 26.02
CA TRP A 20 -25.33 -21.09 25.06
C TRP A 20 -24.05 -21.74 24.57
N LEU A 21 -24.13 -22.47 23.47
CA LEU A 21 -22.98 -22.84 22.68
C LEU A 21 -22.33 -21.55 22.17
N LEU A 22 -21.30 -21.12 22.87
CA LEU A 22 -20.32 -20.18 22.35
C LEU A 22 -19.66 -20.85 21.15
N VAL A 23 -20.25 -20.65 19.97
CA VAL A 23 -19.58 -20.87 18.72
C VAL A 23 -18.53 -19.77 18.64
N ALA A 24 -17.35 -20.03 19.20
CA ALA A 24 -16.16 -19.29 18.86
C ALA A 24 -15.99 -19.43 17.35
N ALA A 25 -16.43 -18.41 16.61
CA ALA A 25 -16.16 -18.30 15.20
C ALA A 25 -14.64 -18.26 15.05
N TRP A 26 -14.03 -19.40 14.81
CA TRP A 26 -12.69 -19.47 14.25
C TRP A 26 -12.79 -18.84 12.87
N ALA A 27 -12.53 -17.53 12.80
CA ALA A 27 -12.23 -16.90 11.54
C ALA A 27 -10.98 -17.63 11.02
N PRO A 28 -11.05 -18.31 9.86
CA PRO A 28 -9.86 -18.92 9.29
C PRO A 28 -8.82 -17.81 9.14
N PRO A 29 -7.53 -18.07 9.37
CA PRO A 29 -6.49 -17.10 9.06
C PRO A 29 -6.73 -16.68 7.62
N VAL A 30 -6.88 -15.37 7.39
CA VAL A 30 -7.00 -14.83 6.04
C VAL A 30 -5.71 -15.26 5.34
N SER A 31 -5.82 -16.29 4.50
CA SER A 31 -4.71 -16.70 3.64
C SER A 31 -4.38 -15.48 2.82
N ALA A 32 -3.16 -14.96 2.94
CA ALA A 32 -2.68 -13.87 2.12
C ALA A 32 -2.89 -14.28 0.66
N GLY A 33 -3.68 -13.50 -0.09
CA GLY A 33 -3.88 -13.75 -1.51
C GLY A 33 -2.60 -13.42 -2.29
N GLU A 34 -2.60 -13.75 -3.55
CA GLU A 34 -1.48 -13.46 -4.47
C GLU A 34 -1.03 -11.98 -4.42
N PRO A 35 -1.98 -10.98 -4.37
CA PRO A 35 -1.63 -9.57 -4.22
C PRO A 35 -0.83 -9.25 -2.96
N THR A 36 -1.31 -9.72 -1.81
CA THR A 36 -0.64 -9.48 -0.52
C THR A 36 0.73 -10.14 -0.47
N GLU A 37 0.85 -11.35 -0.99
CA GLU A 37 2.12 -12.07 -1.00
C GLU A 37 3.17 -11.35 -1.86
N GLN A 38 2.77 -10.79 -3.00
CA GLN A 38 3.67 -10.03 -3.86
C GLN A 38 4.12 -8.72 -3.21
N VAL A 39 3.21 -8.00 -2.52
CA VAL A 39 3.55 -6.81 -1.73
C VAL A 39 4.49 -7.19 -0.58
N ARG A 40 4.26 -8.35 0.08
CA ARG A 40 5.11 -8.86 1.15
C ARG A 40 6.53 -9.12 0.67
N GLN A 41 6.70 -9.87 -0.41
CA GLN A 41 8.01 -10.18 -0.98
C GLN A 41 8.80 -8.90 -1.31
N THR A 42 8.11 -7.89 -1.85
CA THR A 42 8.71 -6.58 -2.15
C THR A 42 9.16 -5.86 -0.88
N ALA A 43 8.30 -5.81 0.14
CA ALA A 43 8.62 -5.18 1.41
C ALA A 43 9.79 -5.89 2.12
N ASP A 44 9.80 -7.22 2.12
CA ASP A 44 10.86 -8.02 2.72
C ASP A 44 12.20 -7.80 2.01
N GLU A 45 12.19 -7.68 0.68
CA GLU A 45 13.41 -7.36 -0.09
C GLU A 45 13.94 -5.95 0.27
N VAL A 46 13.06 -4.95 0.39
CA VAL A 46 13.42 -3.60 0.85
C VAL A 46 14.03 -3.65 2.24
N VAL A 47 13.37 -4.31 3.20
CA VAL A 47 13.87 -4.46 4.59
C VAL A 47 15.22 -5.18 4.62
N LYS A 48 15.40 -6.23 3.82
CA LYS A 48 16.69 -6.94 3.70
C LYS A 48 17.82 -6.03 3.22
N ILE A 49 17.56 -5.16 2.25
CA ILE A 49 18.55 -4.18 1.77
C ILE A 49 18.88 -3.17 2.86
N LEU A 50 17.87 -2.65 3.58
CA LEU A 50 18.05 -1.68 4.66
C LEU A 50 18.80 -2.26 5.87
N ARG A 51 18.62 -3.55 6.17
CA ARG A 51 19.31 -4.26 7.27
C ARG A 51 20.74 -4.69 6.93
N ASN A 52 21.14 -4.65 5.69
CA ASN A 52 22.45 -5.09 5.26
C ASN A 52 23.54 -4.16 5.79
N LYS A 53 24.39 -4.65 6.70
CA LYS A 53 25.44 -3.87 7.36
C LYS A 53 26.44 -3.29 6.37
N GLU A 54 26.82 -4.04 5.31
CA GLU A 54 27.73 -3.55 4.29
C GLU A 54 27.13 -2.40 3.47
N LEU A 55 25.84 -2.47 3.15
CA LEU A 55 25.14 -1.42 2.42
C LEU A 55 24.83 -0.18 3.29
N LYS A 56 24.96 -0.28 4.62
CA LYS A 56 24.82 0.87 5.53
C LYS A 56 26.03 1.78 5.54
N ARG A 57 27.18 1.33 5.05
CA ARG A 57 28.40 2.13 4.99
C ARG A 57 28.19 3.37 4.10
N PRO A 58 28.71 4.54 4.48
CA PRO A 58 28.53 5.78 3.71
C PRO A 58 28.96 5.65 2.24
N GLU A 59 30.08 4.96 1.97
CA GLU A 59 30.61 4.71 0.63
C GLU A 59 29.73 3.78 -0.23
N LYS A 60 28.81 3.04 0.39
CA LYS A 60 27.86 2.13 -0.26
C LYS A 60 26.48 2.74 -0.49
N LYS A 61 26.29 4.00 -0.14
CA LYS A 61 24.99 4.69 -0.22
C LYS A 61 24.38 4.60 -1.62
N GLU A 62 25.14 4.88 -2.66
CA GLU A 62 24.63 4.83 -4.03
C GLU A 62 24.35 3.40 -4.50
N GLU A 63 25.12 2.40 -4.04
CA GLU A 63 24.84 1.00 -4.29
C GLU A 63 23.51 0.58 -3.61
N ARG A 64 23.31 0.98 -2.35
CA ARG A 64 22.07 0.74 -1.61
C ARG A 64 20.87 1.34 -2.35
N ARG A 65 20.97 2.60 -2.79
CA ARG A 65 19.92 3.27 -3.54
C ARG A 65 19.59 2.59 -4.85
N ARG A 66 20.61 2.16 -5.61
CA ARG A 66 20.37 1.40 -6.85
C ARG A 66 19.62 0.10 -6.60
N LYS A 67 19.95 -0.62 -5.52
CA LYS A 67 19.26 -1.85 -5.14
C LYS A 67 17.79 -1.57 -4.77
N LEU A 68 17.53 -0.54 -3.95
CA LEU A 68 16.17 -0.12 -3.60
C LEU A 68 15.36 0.30 -4.83
N ARG A 69 15.97 1.08 -5.76
CA ARG A 69 15.34 1.44 -7.03
C ARG A 69 14.97 0.20 -7.84
N GLY A 70 15.88 -0.75 -7.97
CA GLY A 70 15.62 -1.99 -8.71
C GLY A 70 14.47 -2.81 -8.14
N VAL A 71 14.25 -2.80 -6.81
CA VAL A 71 13.07 -3.43 -6.19
C VAL A 71 11.79 -2.69 -6.58
N VAL A 72 11.82 -1.37 -6.47
CA VAL A 72 10.66 -0.52 -6.79
C VAL A 72 10.32 -0.60 -8.27
N ASP A 73 11.31 -0.56 -9.18
CA ASP A 73 11.11 -0.64 -10.62
C ASP A 73 10.44 -1.95 -11.06
N ARG A 74 10.69 -3.04 -10.34
CA ARG A 74 10.05 -4.32 -10.65
C ARG A 74 8.60 -4.40 -10.20
N GLN A 75 8.20 -3.61 -9.22
CA GLN A 75 6.89 -3.72 -8.58
C GLN A 75 5.91 -2.64 -9.00
N PHE A 76 6.41 -1.49 -9.46
CA PHE A 76 5.58 -0.32 -9.75
C PHE A 76 5.40 -0.13 -11.24
N ASP A 77 4.17 0.10 -11.68
CA ASP A 77 3.86 0.60 -13.02
C ASP A 77 3.93 2.13 -13.03
N PHE A 78 5.14 2.65 -13.28
CA PHE A 78 5.35 4.08 -13.36
C PHE A 78 4.64 4.73 -14.55
N GLU A 79 4.36 3.99 -15.62
CA GLU A 79 3.60 4.51 -16.76
C GLU A 79 2.14 4.75 -16.39
N GLU A 80 1.50 3.79 -15.74
CA GLU A 80 0.11 3.96 -15.28
C GLU A 80 0.02 5.02 -14.16
N MET A 81 1.00 5.09 -13.26
CA MET A 81 1.09 6.16 -12.25
C MET A 81 1.20 7.54 -12.91
N ALA A 82 2.07 7.70 -13.90
CA ALA A 82 2.28 8.94 -14.64
C ALA A 82 1.02 9.33 -15.43
N LYS A 83 0.43 8.40 -16.14
CA LYS A 83 -0.81 8.57 -16.89
C LYS A 83 -1.94 9.08 -15.99
N ARG A 84 -2.13 8.43 -14.83
CA ARG A 84 -3.14 8.85 -13.84
C ARG A 84 -2.83 10.22 -13.24
N SER A 85 -1.56 10.53 -13.01
CA SER A 85 -1.13 11.81 -12.45
C SER A 85 -1.29 12.98 -13.44
N LEU A 86 -1.10 12.77 -14.73
CA LEU A 86 -1.42 13.78 -15.75
C LEU A 86 -2.92 13.88 -16.05
N GLY A 87 -3.68 12.79 -15.85
CA GLY A 87 -5.12 12.75 -16.11
C GLY A 87 -5.46 13.11 -17.55
N ILE A 88 -6.35 14.10 -17.72
CA ILE A 88 -6.80 14.54 -19.07
C ILE A 88 -5.68 15.08 -19.96
N TYR A 89 -4.58 15.53 -19.37
CA TYR A 89 -3.45 16.08 -20.11
C TYR A 89 -2.60 14.99 -20.77
N TRP A 90 -2.67 13.74 -20.28
CA TRP A 90 -1.96 12.59 -20.86
C TRP A 90 -2.28 12.38 -22.34
N ASN A 91 -3.56 12.44 -22.70
CA ASN A 91 -3.99 12.22 -24.08
C ASN A 91 -3.56 13.32 -25.05
N LYS A 92 -3.18 14.48 -24.52
CA LYS A 92 -2.66 15.61 -25.31
C LYS A 92 -1.14 15.52 -25.55
N ARG A 93 -0.48 14.48 -25.04
CA ARG A 93 0.98 14.31 -25.14
C ARG A 93 1.32 13.32 -26.24
N THR A 94 2.38 13.64 -26.96
CA THR A 94 2.99 12.73 -27.92
C THR A 94 3.60 11.52 -27.21
N PRO A 95 3.86 10.41 -27.89
CA PRO A 95 4.56 9.26 -27.31
C PRO A 95 5.92 9.62 -26.69
N GLN A 96 6.66 10.54 -27.32
CA GLN A 96 7.95 11.01 -26.82
C GLN A 96 7.81 11.80 -25.51
N GLU A 97 6.85 12.73 -25.44
CA GLU A 97 6.56 13.49 -24.23
C GLU A 97 6.09 12.59 -23.09
N ARG A 98 5.27 11.58 -23.39
CA ARG A 98 4.85 10.59 -22.39
C ARG A 98 6.05 9.83 -21.83
N LYS A 99 6.92 9.33 -22.67
CA LYS A 99 8.13 8.61 -22.26
C LYS A 99 9.04 9.49 -21.38
N GLU A 100 9.25 10.75 -21.77
CA GLU A 100 10.02 11.70 -21.00
C GLU A 100 9.38 11.99 -19.64
N PHE A 101 8.06 12.22 -19.62
CA PHE A 101 7.34 12.49 -18.39
C PHE A 101 7.36 11.29 -17.43
N VAL A 102 7.19 10.06 -17.92
CA VAL A 102 7.28 8.83 -17.11
C VAL A 102 8.65 8.75 -16.44
N ALA A 103 9.73 8.96 -17.19
CA ALA A 103 11.09 8.92 -16.64
C ALA A 103 11.28 9.98 -15.52
N LEU A 104 10.89 11.22 -15.78
CA LEU A 104 11.02 12.33 -14.81
C LEU A 104 10.15 12.13 -13.57
N PHE A 105 8.95 11.61 -13.75
CA PHE A 105 8.04 11.36 -12.62
C PHE A 105 8.49 10.15 -11.79
N SER A 106 8.97 9.10 -12.43
CA SER A 106 9.60 7.95 -11.76
C SER A 106 10.79 8.40 -10.91
N ASP A 107 11.70 9.19 -11.48
CA ASP A 107 12.84 9.75 -10.74
C ASP A 107 12.41 10.59 -9.55
N LEU A 108 11.42 11.46 -9.73
CA LEU A 108 10.86 12.28 -8.65
C LEU A 108 10.35 11.41 -7.49
N LEU A 109 9.55 10.38 -7.81
CA LEU A 109 8.99 9.50 -6.79
C LEU A 109 10.07 8.70 -6.08
N GLN A 110 10.96 8.08 -6.85
CA GLN A 110 12.04 7.26 -6.30
C GLN A 110 12.99 8.09 -5.42
N ASN A 111 13.44 9.25 -5.88
CA ASN A 111 14.30 10.14 -5.10
C ASN A 111 13.63 10.59 -3.81
N THR A 112 12.35 10.96 -3.87
CA THR A 112 11.62 11.46 -2.72
C THR A 112 11.40 10.35 -1.67
N TYR A 113 10.97 9.16 -2.12
CA TYR A 113 10.52 8.11 -1.19
C TYR A 113 11.64 7.18 -0.76
N ILE A 114 12.64 6.89 -1.59
CA ILE A 114 13.83 6.13 -1.16
C ILE A 114 14.56 6.87 -0.05
N ARG A 115 14.72 8.20 -0.14
CA ARG A 115 15.30 8.99 0.95
C ARG A 115 14.47 8.95 2.24
N LYS A 116 13.14 8.88 2.13
CA LYS A 116 12.29 8.70 3.31
C LYS A 116 12.47 7.31 3.91
N ILE A 117 12.50 6.28 3.07
CA ILE A 117 12.73 4.89 3.49
C ILE A 117 14.10 4.74 4.15
N GLU A 118 15.15 5.38 3.62
CA GLU A 118 16.50 5.35 4.20
C GLU A 118 16.57 5.91 5.63
N ARG A 119 15.60 6.76 6.05
CA ARG A 119 15.54 7.28 7.43
C ARG A 119 15.06 6.26 8.46
N TYR A 120 14.46 5.17 7.99
CA TYR A 120 14.04 4.04 8.83
C TYR A 120 15.18 3.01 8.91
N GLU A 121 16.36 3.45 9.38
CA GLU A 121 17.60 2.64 9.40
C GLU A 121 17.72 1.70 10.58
N SER A 122 16.82 1.78 11.59
CA SER A 122 16.91 0.94 12.80
C SER A 122 16.82 -0.55 12.46
N GLY A 123 16.12 -0.90 11.39
CA GLY A 123 15.92 -2.30 10.99
C GLY A 123 14.91 -3.04 11.87
N ASP A 124 14.27 -2.34 12.79
CA ASP A 124 13.24 -2.90 13.69
C ASP A 124 11.82 -2.71 13.13
N GLU A 125 11.72 -2.08 11.96
CA GLU A 125 10.45 -1.85 11.30
C GLU A 125 9.80 -3.18 10.94
N LYS A 126 8.49 -3.24 11.19
CA LYS A 126 7.63 -4.38 10.84
C LYS A 126 6.50 -3.91 9.96
N VAL A 127 6.13 -4.73 8.99
CA VAL A 127 4.96 -4.49 8.16
C VAL A 127 3.86 -5.44 8.59
N ASN A 128 2.76 -4.89 9.08
CA ASN A 128 1.54 -5.63 9.37
C ASN A 128 0.64 -5.59 8.14
N TYR A 129 0.17 -6.74 7.70
CA TYR A 129 -0.78 -6.87 6.58
C TYR A 129 -2.18 -7.00 7.18
N LEU A 130 -3.03 -6.00 6.97
CA LEU A 130 -4.30 -5.87 7.65
C LEU A 130 -5.44 -6.50 6.87
N SER A 131 -5.51 -6.24 5.56
CA SER A 131 -6.56 -6.78 4.70
C SER A 131 -6.18 -6.70 3.23
N GLU A 132 -6.85 -7.55 2.44
CA GLU A 132 -6.80 -7.54 0.98
C GLU A 132 -8.22 -7.49 0.45
N LYS A 133 -8.45 -6.66 -0.56
CA LYS A 133 -9.69 -6.65 -1.33
C LYS A 133 -9.36 -6.76 -2.80
N VAL A 134 -9.87 -7.79 -3.46
CA VAL A 134 -9.69 -8.02 -4.90
C VAL A 134 -11.00 -7.76 -5.62
N GLU A 135 -10.97 -6.96 -6.68
CA GLU A 135 -12.11 -6.66 -7.56
C GLU A 135 -11.66 -6.79 -9.03
N GLY A 136 -11.91 -7.95 -9.62
CA GLY A 136 -11.47 -8.28 -10.97
C GLY A 136 -9.94 -8.22 -11.10
N GLN A 137 -9.43 -7.32 -11.92
CA GLN A 137 -8.00 -7.11 -12.13
C GLN A 137 -7.38 -6.09 -11.16
N TYR A 138 -8.15 -5.56 -10.22
CA TYR A 138 -7.68 -4.57 -9.24
C TYR A 138 -7.70 -5.15 -7.84
N ALA A 139 -6.73 -4.75 -7.04
CA ALA A 139 -6.74 -5.07 -5.63
C ALA A 139 -6.21 -3.90 -4.78
N VAL A 140 -6.63 -3.92 -3.51
CA VAL A 140 -6.09 -3.03 -2.48
C VAL A 140 -5.54 -3.90 -1.37
N VAL A 141 -4.25 -3.74 -1.07
CA VAL A 141 -3.59 -4.36 0.09
C VAL A 141 -3.37 -3.28 1.13
N LYS A 142 -3.99 -3.44 2.28
CA LYS A 142 -3.84 -2.51 3.40
C LYS A 142 -2.78 -3.00 4.37
N THR A 143 -1.86 -2.12 4.71
CA THR A 143 -0.77 -2.41 5.63
C THR A 143 -0.57 -1.29 6.65
N GLU A 144 0.19 -1.61 7.68
CA GLU A 144 0.75 -0.64 8.62
C GLU A 144 2.25 -0.88 8.77
N ILE A 145 3.03 0.17 8.70
CA ILE A 145 4.47 0.12 9.02
C ILE A 145 4.62 0.53 10.48
N ILE A 146 5.07 -0.40 11.30
CA ILE A 146 5.40 -0.15 12.70
C ILE A 146 6.86 0.26 12.77
N THR A 147 7.11 1.47 13.25
CA THR A 147 8.46 1.99 13.43
C THR A 147 8.91 1.87 14.87
N SER A 148 10.21 1.99 15.13
CA SER A 148 10.78 2.03 16.48
C SER A 148 10.24 3.18 17.35
N LYS A 149 9.65 4.19 16.73
CA LYS A 149 9.02 5.34 17.42
C LYS A 149 7.57 5.09 17.83
N GLY A 150 7.01 3.92 17.52
CA GLY A 150 5.79 3.39 18.10
C GLY A 150 4.48 3.73 17.38
N SER A 151 4.38 4.78 16.60
CA SER A 151 3.14 5.09 15.88
C SER A 151 3.05 4.32 14.57
N PRO A 152 1.98 3.54 14.33
CA PRO A 152 1.77 2.88 13.05
C PRO A 152 1.57 3.91 11.93
N ILE A 153 2.20 3.65 10.79
CA ILE A 153 1.99 4.44 9.57
C ILE A 153 1.14 3.60 8.63
N PRO A 154 -0.14 3.95 8.40
CA PRO A 154 -0.98 3.26 7.43
C PRO A 154 -0.45 3.45 6.00
N VAL A 155 -0.29 2.34 5.28
CA VAL A 155 0.14 2.34 3.87
C VAL A 155 -0.73 1.35 3.09
N ASP A 156 -1.56 1.87 2.19
CA ASP A 156 -2.37 1.04 1.31
C ASP A 156 -1.74 1.01 -0.09
N TYR A 157 -1.63 -0.17 -0.66
CA TYR A 157 -1.15 -0.38 -2.03
C TYR A 157 -2.35 -0.62 -2.94
N LYS A 158 -2.51 0.23 -3.97
CA LYS A 158 -3.44 -0.03 -5.07
C LYS A 158 -2.68 -0.68 -6.20
N ILE A 159 -3.10 -1.88 -6.54
CA ILE A 159 -2.41 -2.73 -7.50
C ILE A 159 -3.38 -3.22 -8.56
N PHE A 160 -2.87 -3.50 -9.74
CA PHE A 160 -3.64 -4.13 -10.80
C PHE A 160 -2.85 -5.29 -11.42
N LYS A 161 -3.57 -6.23 -12.01
CA LYS A 161 -2.98 -7.41 -12.63
C LYS A 161 -2.74 -7.15 -14.11
N ASP A 162 -1.48 -7.02 -14.51
CA ASP A 162 -1.07 -7.08 -15.91
C ASP A 162 -0.51 -8.47 -16.20
N LYS A 163 -1.15 -9.17 -17.17
CA LYS A 163 -0.83 -10.57 -17.49
C LYS A 163 -0.89 -11.45 -16.25
N ASN A 164 0.25 -11.84 -15.69
CA ASN A 164 0.36 -12.70 -14.50
C ASN A 164 1.05 -12.01 -13.33
N LYS A 165 1.16 -10.68 -13.33
CA LYS A 165 1.85 -9.92 -12.30
C LYS A 165 0.97 -8.82 -11.75
N TRP A 166 0.99 -8.65 -10.44
CA TRP A 166 0.36 -7.52 -9.78
C TRP A 166 1.34 -6.34 -9.71
N GLU A 167 0.96 -5.18 -10.22
CA GLU A 167 1.80 -3.99 -10.25
C GLU A 167 1.14 -2.84 -9.51
N VAL A 168 1.94 -2.09 -8.75
CA VAL A 168 1.46 -0.95 -7.96
C VAL A 168 1.27 0.25 -8.88
N TYR A 169 0.05 0.79 -8.91
CA TYR A 169 -0.25 2.01 -9.65
C TYR A 169 -0.58 3.21 -8.76
N ASP A 170 -0.74 3.03 -7.44
CA ASP A 170 -0.89 4.10 -6.47
C ASP A 170 -0.55 3.60 -5.06
N ILE A 171 -0.03 4.47 -4.22
CA ILE A 171 0.15 4.23 -2.79
C ILE A 171 -0.59 5.31 -2.02
N ILE A 172 -1.31 4.91 -0.97
CA ILE A 172 -1.97 5.80 -0.03
C ILE A 172 -1.18 5.75 1.27
N ILE A 173 -0.56 6.84 1.66
CA ILE A 173 0.19 6.96 2.91
C ILE A 173 -0.58 7.90 3.84
N GLU A 174 -0.93 7.44 5.03
CA GLU A 174 -1.72 8.21 6.01
C GLU A 174 -2.99 8.81 5.37
N GLY A 175 -3.67 8.05 4.52
CA GLY A 175 -4.88 8.46 3.81
C GLY A 175 -4.66 9.33 2.57
N VAL A 176 -3.42 9.71 2.24
CA VAL A 176 -3.10 10.56 1.09
C VAL A 176 -2.60 9.72 -0.09
N SER A 177 -3.36 9.67 -1.18
CA SER A 177 -2.94 9.04 -2.43
C SER A 177 -1.84 9.84 -3.11
N LEU A 178 -0.72 9.18 -3.43
CA LEU A 178 0.40 9.82 -4.13
C LEU A 178 -0.01 10.31 -5.52
N VAL A 179 -0.67 9.45 -6.28
CA VAL A 179 -1.12 9.78 -7.64
C VAL A 179 -2.08 10.96 -7.64
N ASN A 180 -3.07 10.99 -6.74
CA ASN A 180 -4.01 12.10 -6.67
C ASN A 180 -3.35 13.40 -6.17
N ASN A 181 -2.42 13.31 -5.24
CA ASN A 181 -1.67 14.46 -4.74
C ASN A 181 -0.86 15.11 -5.88
N TYR A 182 -0.10 14.30 -6.62
CA TYR A 182 0.64 14.81 -7.78
C TYR A 182 -0.27 15.28 -8.91
N ARG A 183 -1.39 14.59 -9.15
CA ARG A 183 -2.41 15.04 -10.14
C ARG A 183 -2.89 16.45 -9.86
N SER A 184 -3.17 16.76 -8.61
CA SER A 184 -3.62 18.10 -8.20
C SER A 184 -2.53 19.15 -8.45
N GLN A 185 -1.28 18.85 -8.05
CA GLN A 185 -0.14 19.75 -8.24
C GLN A 185 0.17 19.97 -9.73
N PHE A 186 0.22 18.90 -10.52
CA PHE A 186 0.50 18.97 -11.96
C PHE A 186 -0.60 19.73 -12.70
N ARG A 187 -1.86 19.46 -12.39
CA ARG A 187 -2.98 20.21 -12.93
C ARG A 187 -2.83 21.70 -12.65
N GLN A 188 -2.52 22.07 -11.43
CA GLN A 188 -2.33 23.47 -11.06
C GLN A 188 -1.21 24.14 -11.90
N ILE A 189 -0.06 23.50 -12.03
CA ILE A 189 1.05 24.03 -12.83
C ILE A 189 0.65 24.15 -14.30
N ILE A 190 0.05 23.12 -14.89
CA ILE A 190 -0.34 23.09 -16.30
C ILE A 190 -1.39 24.16 -16.60
N THR A 191 -2.37 24.37 -15.69
CA THR A 191 -3.43 25.37 -15.91
C THR A 191 -2.97 26.79 -15.66
N SER A 192 -2.06 27.01 -14.71
CA SER A 192 -1.57 28.34 -14.37
C SER A 192 -0.43 28.82 -15.26
N VAL A 193 0.35 27.90 -15.81
CA VAL A 193 1.52 28.21 -16.64
C VAL A 193 1.50 27.35 -17.92
N SER A 194 2.06 26.13 -17.90
CA SER A 194 2.04 25.20 -19.04
C SER A 194 2.58 23.80 -18.66
N TYR A 195 2.46 22.84 -19.57
CA TYR A 195 3.07 21.52 -19.46
C TYR A 195 4.61 21.59 -19.52
N GLU A 196 5.16 22.45 -20.36
CA GLU A 196 6.60 22.66 -20.54
C GLU A 196 7.24 23.16 -19.24
N GLU A 197 6.55 24.04 -18.52
CA GLU A 197 7.00 24.49 -17.20
C GLU A 197 6.97 23.35 -16.17
N LEU A 198 5.95 22.48 -16.21
CA LEU A 198 5.94 21.28 -15.36
C LEU A 198 7.16 20.39 -15.64
N VAL A 199 7.44 20.09 -16.91
CA VAL A 199 8.60 19.27 -17.31
C VAL A 199 9.91 19.92 -16.87
N LYS A 200 10.04 21.23 -17.07
CA LYS A 200 11.22 22.00 -16.61
C LYS A 200 11.42 21.84 -15.10
N ARG A 201 10.38 22.04 -14.28
CA ARG A 201 10.47 21.88 -12.82
C ARG A 201 10.87 20.48 -12.41
N LEU A 202 10.35 19.44 -13.09
CA LEU A 202 10.73 18.05 -12.84
C LEU A 202 12.22 17.81 -13.16
N LYS A 203 12.71 18.34 -14.29
CA LYS A 203 14.13 18.27 -14.67
C LYS A 203 15.04 18.98 -13.66
N ASP A 204 14.66 20.17 -13.23
CA ASP A 204 15.45 20.93 -12.26
C ASP A 204 15.50 20.22 -10.91
N LYS A 205 14.40 19.60 -10.50
CA LYS A 205 14.35 18.82 -9.27
C LYS A 205 15.20 17.55 -9.34
N SER A 206 15.18 16.86 -10.48
CA SER A 206 16.02 15.66 -10.70
C SER A 206 17.53 15.98 -10.64
N LYS A 207 17.95 17.18 -11.06
CA LYS A 207 19.37 17.59 -11.04
C LYS A 207 19.87 18.00 -9.65
N ASN A 208 18.98 18.47 -8.78
CA ASN A 208 19.32 18.98 -7.46
C ASN A 208 19.21 17.92 -6.35
N GLU A 209 18.93 16.69 -6.69
CA GLU A 209 18.75 15.57 -5.77
C GLU A 209 19.82 14.50 -5.91
#